data_22dc135c1dd5b639db0ac590486c652d
#
_entry.id   22dc135c1dd5b639db0ac590486c652d
#
_cell.length_a   1.000
_cell.length_b   1.000
_cell.length_c   1.000
_cell.angle_alpha   90.00
_cell.angle_beta   90.00
_cell.angle_gamma   90.00
#
_symmetry.space_group_name_H-M   'P 1'
#
loop_
_entity.id
_entity.type
_entity.pdbx_description
1 polymer ?
#
loop_
_entity_poly.entity_id
_entity_poly.type
_entity_poly.pdbx_seq_one_letter_code
_entity_poly.pdbx_strand_id
1 'polypeptide(L)'
;MTNIQTLTDQIKAAIAAQPDLKAKVAFINQLRAAIAEASPLREPVDLIQWVDAECLQANNYNPNKVATPEMSLLYESIKQDGYTQPIVAYKMGDRQYEIVDGFHRNRVGKEFDDIKERVHGYLPVVLINKPLDERIGSTIRHNRARGTHQIRAMSDIVVDLVKEEIGRAHV
;
A
#
# COMPACT_ATOMS: atom_id res chain seq x y z
N MET A 1 -7.29 -35.09 11.38
CA MET A 1 -6.51 -34.12 10.61
C MET A 1 -7.40 -33.59 9.48
N THR A 2 -7.67 -32.30 9.45
CA THR A 2 -8.46 -31.70 8.35
C THR A 2 -7.63 -31.81 7.06
N ASN A 3 -8.17 -32.43 6.03
CA ASN A 3 -7.49 -32.50 4.75
C ASN A 3 -7.41 -31.10 4.14
N ILE A 4 -6.20 -30.63 3.83
CA ILE A 4 -5.97 -29.30 3.22
C ILE A 4 -6.80 -29.10 1.94
N GLN A 5 -7.02 -30.17 1.16
CA GLN A 5 -7.84 -30.11 -0.04
C GLN A 5 -9.29 -29.77 0.29
N THR A 6 -9.90 -30.43 1.28
CA THR A 6 -11.27 -30.14 1.71
C THR A 6 -11.43 -28.70 2.18
N LEU A 7 -10.48 -28.19 2.96
CA LEU A 7 -10.47 -26.80 3.42
C LEU A 7 -10.36 -25.83 2.23
N THR A 8 -9.49 -26.11 1.28
CA THR A 8 -9.32 -25.31 0.07
C THR A 8 -10.61 -25.23 -0.74
N ASP A 9 -11.30 -26.36 -0.92
CA ASP A 9 -12.55 -26.42 -1.69
C ASP A 9 -13.68 -25.66 -0.96
N GLN A 10 -13.74 -25.75 0.36
CA GLN A 10 -14.67 -24.96 1.17
C GLN A 10 -14.42 -23.45 1.05
N ILE A 11 -13.14 -23.00 1.08
CA ILE A 11 -12.78 -21.59 0.90
C ILE A 11 -13.18 -21.11 -0.50
N LYS A 12 -12.88 -21.88 -1.56
CA LYS A 12 -13.28 -21.53 -2.93
C LYS A 12 -14.79 -21.40 -3.07
N ALA A 13 -15.55 -22.34 -2.52
CA ALA A 13 -17.00 -22.31 -2.54
C ALA A 13 -17.56 -21.09 -1.77
N ALA A 14 -17.01 -20.78 -0.61
CA ALA A 14 -17.41 -19.62 0.18
C ALA A 14 -17.14 -18.29 -0.53
N ILE A 15 -16.00 -18.16 -1.25
CA ILE A 15 -15.69 -16.97 -2.08
C ILE A 15 -16.68 -16.89 -3.25
N ALA A 16 -16.96 -18.00 -3.92
CA ALA A 16 -17.88 -18.06 -5.06
C ALA A 16 -19.31 -17.67 -4.67
N ALA A 17 -19.74 -18.03 -3.46
CA ALA A 17 -21.07 -17.74 -2.92
C ALA A 17 -21.29 -16.25 -2.58
N GLN A 18 -20.24 -15.42 -2.56
CA GLN A 18 -20.41 -13.99 -2.30
C GLN A 18 -21.16 -13.30 -3.45
N PRO A 19 -22.11 -12.39 -3.15
CA PRO A 19 -23.06 -11.85 -4.11
C PRO A 19 -22.42 -11.01 -5.22
N ASP A 20 -21.37 -10.28 -4.90
CA ASP A 20 -20.71 -9.34 -5.82
C ASP A 20 -19.20 -9.26 -5.57
N LEU A 21 -18.50 -8.52 -6.42
CA LEU A 21 -17.05 -8.33 -6.32
C LEU A 21 -16.64 -7.71 -4.99
N LYS A 22 -17.37 -6.70 -4.52
CA LYS A 22 -17.07 -6.00 -3.26
C LYS A 22 -17.14 -6.96 -2.07
N ALA A 23 -18.18 -7.78 -2.02
CA ALA A 23 -18.33 -8.81 -0.99
C ALA A 23 -17.24 -9.89 -1.10
N LYS A 24 -16.86 -10.30 -2.32
CA LYS A 24 -15.74 -11.24 -2.55
C LYS A 24 -14.42 -10.68 -2.04
N VAL A 25 -14.11 -9.42 -2.36
CA VAL A 25 -12.89 -8.75 -1.89
C VAL A 25 -12.88 -8.63 -0.37
N ALA A 26 -13.99 -8.20 0.23
CA ALA A 26 -14.11 -8.10 1.68
C ALA A 26 -13.89 -9.46 2.37
N PHE A 27 -14.50 -10.51 1.84
CA PHE A 27 -14.36 -11.88 2.36
C PHE A 27 -12.92 -12.40 2.22
N ILE A 28 -12.26 -12.17 1.08
CA ILE A 28 -10.85 -12.52 0.88
C ILE A 28 -9.95 -11.78 1.87
N ASN A 29 -10.20 -10.49 2.11
CA ASN A 29 -9.44 -9.70 3.09
C ASN A 29 -9.63 -10.25 4.52
N GLN A 30 -10.85 -10.68 4.89
CA GLN A 30 -11.12 -11.32 6.18
C GLN A 30 -10.36 -12.65 6.34
N LEU A 31 -10.36 -13.48 5.30
CA LEU A 31 -9.58 -14.74 5.31
C LEU A 31 -8.09 -14.47 5.49
N ARG A 32 -7.54 -13.50 4.77
CA ARG A 32 -6.13 -13.10 4.89
C ARG A 32 -5.82 -12.58 6.29
N ALA A 33 -6.72 -11.79 6.89
CA ALA A 33 -6.55 -11.30 8.25
C ALA A 33 -6.51 -12.47 9.27
N ALA A 34 -7.41 -13.43 9.14
CA ALA A 34 -7.43 -14.61 10.01
C ALA A 34 -6.15 -15.46 9.87
N ILE A 35 -5.65 -15.62 8.65
CA ILE A 35 -4.38 -16.33 8.38
C ILE A 35 -3.20 -15.56 9.00
N ALA A 36 -3.13 -14.24 8.79
CA ALA A 36 -2.06 -13.41 9.32
C ALA A 36 -2.07 -13.38 10.86
N GLU A 37 -3.26 -13.37 11.49
CA GLU A 37 -3.38 -13.47 12.94
C GLU A 37 -2.82 -14.79 13.50
N ALA A 38 -3.01 -15.88 12.79
CA ALA A 38 -2.51 -17.20 13.14
C ALA A 38 -1.04 -17.42 12.73
N SER A 39 -0.49 -16.56 11.87
CA SER A 39 0.89 -16.67 11.36
C SER A 39 1.91 -16.42 12.48
N PRO A 40 2.97 -17.21 12.55
CA PRO A 40 4.09 -16.94 13.46
C PRO A 40 4.99 -15.80 13.00
N LEU A 41 4.92 -15.39 11.72
CA LEU A 41 5.88 -14.45 11.11
C LEU A 41 5.57 -12.99 11.44
N ARG A 42 4.30 -12.60 11.47
CA ARG A 42 3.81 -11.29 11.91
C ARG A 42 4.42 -10.06 11.22
N GLU A 43 4.87 -10.23 9.97
CA GLU A 43 5.35 -9.13 9.17
C GLU A 43 4.20 -8.43 8.42
N PRO A 44 4.28 -7.11 8.13
CA PRO A 44 3.22 -6.41 7.40
C PRO A 44 2.83 -7.08 6.08
N VAL A 45 3.78 -7.71 5.39
CA VAL A 45 3.57 -8.43 4.13
C VAL A 45 2.72 -9.70 4.27
N ASP A 46 2.58 -10.25 5.47
CA ASP A 46 1.71 -11.39 5.76
C ASP A 46 0.23 -11.03 5.55
N LEU A 47 -0.11 -9.74 5.69
CA LEU A 47 -1.46 -9.24 5.48
C LEU A 47 -1.52 -8.23 4.34
N ILE A 48 -1.50 -8.71 3.10
CA ILE A 48 -1.83 -7.89 1.94
C ILE A 48 -3.35 -7.83 1.78
N GLN A 49 -3.91 -6.63 1.85
CA GLN A 49 -5.33 -6.36 1.64
C GLN A 49 -5.58 -5.70 0.30
N TRP A 50 -6.68 -6.04 -0.36
CA TRP A 50 -7.18 -5.30 -1.51
C TRP A 50 -8.05 -4.14 -1.02
N VAL A 51 -7.62 -2.93 -1.30
CA VAL A 51 -8.28 -1.69 -0.88
C VAL A 51 -8.78 -0.95 -2.12
N ASP A 52 -10.00 -0.42 -2.05
CA ASP A 52 -10.55 0.46 -3.08
C ASP A 52 -9.59 1.64 -3.32
N ALA A 53 -9.15 1.81 -4.56
CA ALA A 53 -8.17 2.81 -4.91
C ALA A 53 -8.58 4.24 -4.49
N GLU A 54 -9.88 4.53 -4.48
CA GLU A 54 -10.40 5.86 -4.07
C GLU A 54 -10.23 6.13 -2.57
N CYS A 55 -10.02 5.08 -1.77
CA CYS A 55 -9.73 5.22 -0.35
C CYS A 55 -8.26 5.53 -0.04
N LEU A 56 -7.37 5.47 -1.06
CA LEU A 56 -5.94 5.74 -0.92
C LEU A 56 -5.63 7.19 -1.27
N GLN A 57 -5.00 7.90 -0.35
CA GLN A 57 -4.63 9.30 -0.48
C GLN A 57 -3.11 9.47 -0.45
N ALA A 58 -2.60 10.37 -1.28
CA ALA A 58 -1.20 10.77 -1.22
C ALA A 58 -0.92 11.51 0.09
N ASN A 59 0.25 11.31 0.66
CA ASN A 59 0.73 12.17 1.74
C ASN A 59 1.26 13.51 1.19
N ASN A 60 1.19 14.56 2.00
CA ASN A 60 1.64 15.91 1.62
C ASN A 60 3.16 16.08 1.69
N TYR A 61 3.88 15.10 2.24
CA TYR A 61 5.32 15.14 2.47
C TYR A 61 6.12 14.22 1.53
N ASN A 62 5.47 13.63 0.51
CA ASN A 62 6.19 12.79 -0.46
C ASN A 62 6.79 13.65 -1.59
N PRO A 63 8.13 13.83 -1.63
CA PRO A 63 8.79 14.68 -2.63
C PRO A 63 8.87 14.05 -4.02
N ASN A 64 8.43 12.82 -4.22
CA ASN A 64 8.66 12.07 -5.44
C ASN A 64 7.79 12.55 -6.59
N LYS A 65 8.36 13.44 -7.40
CA LYS A 65 7.93 13.67 -8.78
C LYS A 65 8.75 12.74 -9.68
N VAL A 66 8.15 11.65 -10.16
CA VAL A 66 8.81 10.77 -11.11
C VAL A 66 8.76 11.40 -12.49
N ALA A 67 9.88 11.34 -13.20
CA ALA A 67 9.94 11.74 -14.59
C ALA A 67 9.07 10.80 -15.47
N THR A 68 8.53 11.32 -16.57
CA THR A 68 7.63 10.58 -17.45
C THR A 68 8.21 9.24 -17.94
N PRO A 69 9.51 9.10 -18.27
CA PRO A 69 10.08 7.81 -18.69
C PRO A 69 10.02 6.73 -17.62
N GLU A 70 10.30 7.07 -16.36
CA GLU A 70 10.29 6.11 -15.25
C GLU A 70 8.86 5.67 -14.91
N MET A 71 7.88 6.58 -15.07
CA MET A 71 6.47 6.24 -14.90
C MET A 71 6.00 5.26 -15.97
N SER A 72 6.47 5.42 -17.22
CA SER A 72 6.17 4.52 -18.32
C SER A 72 6.78 3.13 -18.10
N LEU A 73 8.01 3.06 -17.59
CA LEU A 73 8.65 1.78 -17.25
C LEU A 73 7.91 1.07 -16.12
N LEU A 74 7.46 1.81 -15.10
CA LEU A 74 6.68 1.22 -14.01
C LEU A 74 5.31 0.72 -14.49
N TYR A 75 4.64 1.49 -15.34
CA TYR A 75 3.40 1.04 -15.98
C TYR A 75 3.61 -0.25 -16.78
N GLU A 76 4.64 -0.31 -17.63
CA GLU A 76 4.93 -1.50 -18.43
C GLU A 76 5.24 -2.72 -17.52
N SER A 77 6.04 -2.54 -16.48
CA SER A 77 6.30 -3.61 -15.51
C SER A 77 5.00 -4.11 -14.85
N ILE A 78 4.13 -3.21 -14.37
CA ILE A 78 2.87 -3.62 -13.76
C ILE A 78 1.94 -4.26 -14.81
N LYS A 79 1.97 -3.80 -16.04
CA LYS A 79 1.17 -4.37 -17.12
C LYS A 79 1.57 -5.82 -17.43
N GLN A 80 2.85 -6.10 -17.50
CA GLN A 80 3.40 -7.43 -17.81
C GLN A 80 3.33 -8.37 -16.59
N ASP A 81 3.82 -7.93 -15.43
CA ASP A 81 4.08 -8.79 -14.28
C ASP A 81 2.96 -8.71 -13.22
N GLY A 82 2.08 -7.72 -13.30
CA GLY A 82 1.11 -7.42 -12.25
C GLY A 82 1.72 -6.65 -11.08
N TYR A 83 0.93 -6.50 -10.01
CA TYR A 83 1.41 -5.91 -8.77
C TYR A 83 2.23 -6.92 -7.98
N THR A 84 3.55 -6.90 -8.12
CA THR A 84 4.49 -7.75 -7.37
C THR A 84 4.86 -7.18 -6.01
N GLN A 85 4.63 -5.87 -5.81
CA GLN A 85 4.90 -5.18 -4.54
C GLN A 85 3.65 -4.41 -4.09
N PRO A 86 3.18 -4.59 -2.85
CA PRO A 86 2.06 -3.84 -2.32
C PRO A 86 2.41 -2.37 -2.08
N ILE A 87 1.40 -1.53 -2.02
CA ILE A 87 1.48 -0.16 -1.52
C ILE A 87 1.58 -0.23 0.01
N VAL A 88 2.46 0.56 0.60
CA VAL A 88 2.54 0.69 2.06
C VAL A 88 1.71 1.88 2.48
N ALA A 89 0.74 1.66 3.37
CA ALA A 89 -0.15 2.72 3.82
C ALA A 89 -0.38 2.68 5.34
N TYR A 90 -0.87 3.80 5.85
CA TYR A 90 -1.37 3.96 7.21
C TYR A 90 -2.88 4.16 7.18
N LYS A 91 -3.60 3.48 8.07
CA LYS A 91 -5.05 3.64 8.19
C LYS A 91 -5.37 4.85 9.06
N MET A 92 -5.94 5.89 8.45
CA MET A 92 -6.30 7.14 9.13
C MET A 92 -7.69 7.08 9.79
N GLY A 93 -8.58 6.29 9.21
CA GLY A 93 -9.97 6.17 9.66
C GLY A 93 -10.70 5.08 8.90
N ASP A 94 -12.02 5.08 8.97
CA ASP A 94 -12.81 4.15 8.19
C ASP A 94 -12.67 4.50 6.69
N ARG A 95 -12.23 3.53 5.89
CA ARG A 95 -12.00 3.69 4.45
C ARG A 95 -11.08 4.87 4.05
N GLN A 96 -10.15 5.28 4.92
CA GLN A 96 -9.18 6.33 4.63
C GLN A 96 -7.77 5.83 4.92
N TYR A 97 -6.92 5.86 3.89
CA TYR A 97 -5.55 5.35 3.97
C TYR A 97 -4.58 6.37 3.39
N GLU A 98 -3.55 6.71 4.15
CA GLU A 98 -2.45 7.57 3.71
C GLU A 98 -1.32 6.72 3.17
N ILE A 99 -0.86 7.01 1.95
CA ILE A 99 0.24 6.29 1.31
C ILE A 99 1.56 6.72 1.94
N VAL A 100 2.30 5.75 2.48
CA VAL A 100 3.65 5.93 3.02
C VAL A 100 4.70 5.61 1.96
N ASP A 101 4.47 4.54 1.17
CA ASP A 101 5.30 4.17 0.03
C ASP A 101 4.45 3.56 -1.09
N GLY A 102 4.94 3.65 -2.33
CA GLY A 102 4.23 3.13 -3.50
C GLY A 102 3.29 4.14 -4.16
N PHE A 103 3.51 5.43 -3.97
CA PHE A 103 2.72 6.49 -4.61
C PHE A 103 2.57 6.31 -6.13
N HIS A 104 3.65 5.96 -6.84
CA HIS A 104 3.61 5.75 -8.28
C HIS A 104 2.85 4.48 -8.67
N ARG A 105 2.94 3.41 -7.85
CA ARG A 105 2.11 2.20 -8.03
C ARG A 105 0.62 2.50 -7.87
N ASN A 106 0.27 3.37 -6.92
CA ASN A 106 -1.10 3.87 -6.77
C ASN A 106 -1.55 4.67 -8.01
N ARG A 107 -0.69 5.55 -8.53
CA ARG A 107 -0.99 6.32 -9.74
C ARG A 107 -1.22 5.41 -10.94
N VAL A 108 -0.38 4.42 -11.17
CA VAL A 108 -0.57 3.45 -12.26
C VAL A 108 -1.96 2.80 -12.17
N GLY A 109 -2.37 2.35 -11.01
CA GLY A 109 -3.67 1.69 -10.84
C GLY A 109 -4.89 2.62 -10.93
N LYS A 110 -4.69 3.93 -10.76
CA LYS A 110 -5.76 4.93 -10.89
C LYS A 110 -5.84 5.56 -12.29
N GLU A 111 -4.69 5.81 -12.91
CA GLU A 111 -4.57 6.64 -14.11
C GLU A 111 -4.55 5.82 -15.41
N PHE A 112 -4.22 4.52 -15.37
CA PHE A 112 -4.18 3.66 -16.55
C PHE A 112 -5.39 2.72 -16.58
N ASP A 113 -6.28 2.92 -17.54
CA ASP A 113 -7.57 2.24 -17.63
C ASP A 113 -7.45 0.71 -17.70
N ASP A 114 -6.49 0.19 -18.49
CA ASP A 114 -6.25 -1.26 -18.61
C ASP A 114 -5.84 -1.91 -17.28
N ILE A 115 -5.04 -1.20 -16.47
CA ILE A 115 -4.66 -1.66 -15.15
C ILE A 115 -5.84 -1.56 -14.18
N LYS A 116 -6.54 -0.42 -14.20
CA LYS A 116 -7.72 -0.18 -13.36
C LYS A 116 -8.81 -1.23 -13.59
N GLU A 117 -9.10 -1.56 -14.83
CA GLU A 117 -10.06 -2.61 -15.19
C GLU A 117 -9.61 -3.98 -14.72
N ARG A 118 -8.34 -4.35 -14.95
CA ARG A 118 -7.78 -5.64 -14.54
C ARG A 118 -7.85 -5.87 -13.03
N VAL A 119 -7.60 -4.83 -12.24
CA VAL A 119 -7.67 -4.91 -10.76
C VAL A 119 -9.03 -4.49 -10.21
N HIS A 120 -10.00 -4.22 -11.08
CA HIS A 120 -11.37 -3.83 -10.72
C HIS A 120 -11.42 -2.62 -9.76
N GLY A 121 -10.47 -1.69 -9.88
CA GLY A 121 -10.36 -0.52 -9.02
C GLY A 121 -9.81 -0.79 -7.61
N TYR A 122 -9.33 -2.00 -7.32
CA TYR A 122 -8.70 -2.34 -6.04
C TYR A 122 -7.18 -2.41 -6.16
N LEU A 123 -6.47 -1.96 -5.13
CA LEU A 123 -5.02 -1.98 -5.08
C LEU A 123 -4.51 -2.81 -3.89
N PRO A 124 -3.39 -3.54 -4.05
CA PRO A 124 -2.81 -4.32 -2.96
C PRO A 124 -2.10 -3.41 -1.97
N VAL A 125 -2.46 -3.50 -0.71
CA VAL A 125 -1.97 -2.64 0.37
C VAL A 125 -1.49 -3.47 1.55
N VAL A 126 -0.36 -3.09 2.13
CA VAL A 126 0.03 -3.50 3.48
C VAL A 126 -0.09 -2.29 4.41
N LEU A 127 -0.53 -2.53 5.63
CA LEU A 127 -0.68 -1.48 6.62
C LEU A 127 0.49 -1.48 7.58
N ILE A 128 0.99 -0.26 7.88
CA ILE A 128 1.91 -0.04 8.99
C ILE A 128 1.19 0.80 10.05
N ASN A 129 1.36 0.43 11.32
CA ASN A 129 0.80 1.17 12.43
C ASN A 129 1.94 1.94 13.12
N LYS A 130 2.21 3.15 12.63
CA LYS A 130 3.27 4.02 13.13
C LYS A 130 2.76 5.44 13.31
N PRO A 131 3.21 6.18 14.35
CA PRO A 131 2.91 7.59 14.50
C PRO A 131 3.48 8.43 13.34
N LEU A 132 3.03 9.68 13.19
CA LEU A 132 3.30 10.51 12.00
C LEU A 132 4.79 10.71 11.74
N ASP A 133 5.56 11.03 12.77
CA ASP A 133 7.01 11.24 12.72
C ASP A 133 7.76 9.99 12.22
N GLU A 134 7.38 8.83 12.72
CA GLU A 134 7.95 7.56 12.24
C GLU A 134 7.51 7.22 10.81
N ARG A 135 6.29 7.63 10.37
CA ARG A 135 5.83 7.44 8.99
C ARG A 135 6.61 8.29 8.01
N ILE A 136 6.89 9.56 8.36
CA ILE A 136 7.75 10.44 7.58
C ILE A 136 9.15 9.82 7.47
N GLY A 137 9.72 9.38 8.59
CA GLY A 137 11.00 8.66 8.61
C GLY A 137 10.98 7.39 7.74
N SER A 138 9.88 6.63 7.73
CA SER A 138 9.71 5.46 6.85
C SER A 138 9.69 5.86 5.38
N THR A 139 8.95 6.88 4.99
CA THR A 139 8.92 7.40 3.61
C THR A 139 10.32 7.79 3.14
N ILE A 140 11.08 8.50 3.98
CA ILE A 140 12.46 8.90 3.68
C ILE A 140 13.35 7.67 3.48
N ARG A 141 13.30 6.68 4.38
CA ARG A 141 14.11 5.45 4.28
C ARG A 141 13.78 4.65 3.03
N HIS A 142 12.51 4.44 2.72
CA HIS A 142 12.07 3.73 1.51
C HIS A 142 12.55 4.43 0.24
N ASN A 143 12.45 5.76 0.18
CA ASN A 143 12.91 6.54 -0.96
C ASN A 143 14.44 6.51 -1.12
N ARG A 144 15.19 6.61 -0.02
CA ARG A 144 16.67 6.54 -0.05
C ARG A 144 17.19 5.16 -0.45
N ALA A 145 16.56 4.09 0.01
CA ALA A 145 16.97 2.74 -0.31
C ALA A 145 16.86 2.40 -1.80
N ARG A 146 16.03 3.15 -2.56
CA ARG A 146 15.81 2.96 -4.02
C ARG A 146 16.73 3.76 -4.92
N GLY A 147 17.65 4.59 -4.39
CA GLY A 147 18.61 5.39 -5.16
C GLY A 147 18.38 6.90 -5.11
N THR A 148 19.30 7.64 -5.74
CA THR A 148 19.41 9.10 -5.68
C THR A 148 18.34 9.82 -6.51
N HIS A 149 17.12 9.98 -5.98
CA HIS A 149 16.17 10.91 -6.56
C HIS A 149 16.02 12.15 -5.66
N GLN A 150 16.51 13.28 -6.17
CA GLN A 150 16.36 14.66 -5.64
C GLN A 150 16.82 14.89 -4.17
N ILE A 151 18.13 14.98 -3.99
CA ILE A 151 18.79 15.36 -2.72
C ILE A 151 18.20 16.66 -2.13
N ARG A 152 17.78 17.63 -2.95
CA ARG A 152 17.23 18.92 -2.49
C ARG A 152 15.90 18.76 -1.76
N ALA A 153 14.93 18.04 -2.35
CA ALA A 153 13.63 17.84 -1.73
C ALA A 153 13.70 17.04 -0.41
N MET A 154 14.69 16.16 -0.27
CA MET A 154 14.95 15.42 0.97
C MET A 154 15.54 16.31 2.07
N SER A 155 16.41 17.25 1.70
CA SER A 155 16.97 18.22 2.65
C SER A 155 15.87 19.12 3.22
N ASP A 156 14.92 19.55 2.40
CA ASP A 156 13.81 20.40 2.83
C ASP A 156 12.90 19.69 3.83
N ILE A 157 12.60 18.40 3.62
CA ILE A 157 11.83 17.58 4.57
C ILE A 157 12.56 17.42 5.91
N VAL A 158 13.87 17.18 5.89
CA VAL A 158 14.67 17.07 7.12
C VAL A 158 14.68 18.40 7.87
N VAL A 159 14.78 19.51 7.17
CA VAL A 159 14.73 20.87 7.78
C VAL A 159 13.36 21.12 8.42
N ASP A 160 12.27 20.72 7.78
CA ASP A 160 10.92 20.92 8.32
C ASP A 160 10.66 20.04 9.55
N LEU A 161 11.13 18.78 9.55
CA LEU A 161 11.08 17.90 10.72
C LEU A 161 11.85 18.47 11.92
N VAL A 162 13.06 18.98 11.68
CA VAL A 162 13.89 19.59 12.74
C VAL A 162 13.21 20.84 13.30
N LYS A 163 12.55 21.65 12.47
CA LYS A 163 11.79 22.83 12.93
C LYS A 163 10.58 22.43 13.78
N GLU A 164 9.86 21.37 13.42
CA GLU A 164 8.71 20.85 14.20
C GLU A 164 9.17 20.31 15.56
N GLU A 165 10.28 19.57 15.60
CA GLU A 165 10.85 19.07 16.87
C GLU A 165 11.31 20.20 17.79
N ILE A 166 12.00 21.21 17.24
CA ILE A 166 12.44 22.38 18.02
C ILE A 166 11.22 23.18 18.52
N GLY A 167 10.17 23.32 17.71
CA GLY A 167 8.94 24.00 18.12
C GLY A 167 8.19 23.28 19.26
N ARG A 168 8.26 21.95 19.34
CA ARG A 168 7.67 21.16 20.44
C ARG A 168 8.50 21.19 21.73
N ALA A 169 9.80 21.45 21.63
CA ALA A 169 10.68 21.53 22.80
C ALA A 169 10.62 22.88 23.55
N HIS A 170 9.88 23.86 23.01
CA HIS A 170 9.74 25.21 23.57
C HIS A 170 8.31 25.57 24.04
N VAL A 171 7.44 24.57 24.22
CA VAL A 171 6.08 24.77 24.79
C VAL A 171 5.96 24.13 26.17
#